data_9c5320f716e3a74f79959cb8906ccdff
#
_entry.id   9c5320f716e3a74f79959cb8906ccdff
#
_cell.length_a   1.000
_cell.length_b   1.000
_cell.length_c   1.000
_cell.angle_alpha   90.00
_cell.angle_beta   90.00
_cell.angle_gamma   90.00
#
_symmetry.space_group_name_H-M   'P 1'
#
loop_
_entity.id
_entity.type
_entity.pdbx_description
1 polymer ?
#
loop_
_entity_poly.entity_id
_entity_poly.type
_entity_poly.pdbx_seq_one_letter_code
_entity_poly.pdbx_strand_id
1 'polypeptide(L)'
;MSTDEMTGEQRDLYREILNGPRGQGPRAVLLASGAGGLAGPFNAMLYAPPVGHALQGLGVAIRFGTELAPRIRELAILVVAQAWNSAYERASHEPIGRDAGLTGEEIEALRTGADPGFTEKDEQVAYAVVRALTSPDADLDDEQYDTA
;
A
#
# COMPACT_ATOMS: atom_id res chain seq x y z
N MET A 1 19.99 1.34 5.74
CA MET A 1 20.91 2.49 5.59
C MET A 1 20.69 3.40 6.78
N SER A 2 21.72 3.77 7.52
CA SER A 2 21.62 4.74 8.62
C SER A 2 21.73 6.16 8.08
N THR A 3 21.22 7.14 8.85
CA THR A 3 21.25 8.56 8.44
C THR A 3 22.67 9.10 8.25
N ASP A 4 23.66 8.55 8.97
CA ASP A 4 25.05 9.00 8.91
C ASP A 4 25.77 8.57 7.63
N GLU A 5 25.26 7.51 6.99
CA GLU A 5 25.81 6.94 5.76
C GLU A 5 25.19 7.52 4.49
N MET A 6 24.14 8.36 4.61
CA MET A 6 23.41 8.90 3.46
C MET A 6 24.19 9.98 2.72
N THR A 7 24.14 9.95 1.39
CA THR A 7 24.50 11.08 0.53
C THR A 7 23.50 12.24 0.65
N GLY A 8 23.76 13.37 0.00
CA GLY A 8 22.85 14.51 -0.04
C GLY A 8 21.49 14.14 -0.61
N GLU A 9 21.47 13.51 -1.80
CA GLU A 9 20.23 13.09 -2.48
C GLU A 9 19.43 12.07 -1.67
N GLN A 10 20.10 11.14 -1.00
CA GLN A 10 19.44 10.16 -0.13
C GLN A 10 18.79 10.84 1.08
N ARG A 11 19.44 11.84 1.68
CA ARG A 11 18.87 12.62 2.77
C ARG A 11 17.67 13.45 2.33
N ASP A 12 17.69 13.97 1.12
CA ASP A 12 16.58 14.77 0.61
C ASP A 12 15.34 13.87 0.42
N LEU A 13 15.49 12.69 -0.20
CA LEU A 13 14.42 11.70 -0.30
C LEU A 13 13.95 11.22 1.10
N TYR A 14 14.87 10.95 2.02
CA TYR A 14 14.55 10.57 3.40
C TYR A 14 13.67 11.63 4.08
N ARG A 15 14.02 12.90 3.95
CA ARG A 15 13.24 14.01 4.52
C ARG A 15 11.88 14.16 3.84
N GLU A 16 11.82 14.02 2.52
CA GLU A 16 10.57 14.05 1.76
C GLU A 16 9.58 13.00 2.27
N ILE A 17 10.03 11.77 2.48
CA ILE A 17 9.20 10.68 2.99
C ILE A 17 8.70 10.96 4.40
N LEU A 18 9.56 11.39 5.31
CA LEU A 18 9.21 11.61 6.72
C LEU A 18 8.42 12.89 6.96
N ASN A 19 8.71 13.97 6.24
CA ASN A 19 8.06 15.26 6.43
C ASN A 19 6.84 15.45 5.52
N GLY A 20 6.66 14.58 4.54
CA GLY A 20 5.50 14.58 3.66
C GLY A 20 4.23 14.03 4.33
N PRO A 21 3.13 13.94 3.56
CA PRO A 21 1.83 13.49 4.08
C PRO A 21 1.86 12.14 4.79
N ARG A 22 2.76 11.23 4.37
CA ARG A 22 2.92 9.90 5.02
C ARG A 22 3.43 10.01 6.44
N GLY A 23 4.35 10.95 6.70
CA GLY A 23 4.94 11.16 8.02
C GLY A 23 4.05 11.91 9.01
N GLN A 24 2.96 12.51 8.54
CA GLN A 24 2.01 13.26 9.35
C GLN A 24 0.85 12.42 9.89
N GLY A 25 0.68 11.20 9.40
CA GLY A 25 -0.42 10.31 9.80
C GLY A 25 -0.15 9.57 11.12
N PRO A 26 -1.19 8.98 11.73
CA PRO A 26 -1.07 8.22 12.98
C PRO A 26 -0.16 6.98 12.87
N ARG A 27 0.15 6.56 11.66
CA ARG A 27 1.05 5.42 11.36
C ARG A 27 2.44 5.85 10.87
N ALA A 28 2.82 7.12 11.04
CA ALA A 28 4.15 7.63 10.68
C ALA A 28 5.28 6.81 11.33
N VAL A 29 5.05 6.28 12.52
CA VAL A 29 6.00 5.41 13.24
C VAL A 29 6.39 4.16 12.44
N LEU A 30 5.53 3.68 11.55
CA LEU A 30 5.82 2.51 10.69
C LEU A 30 6.80 2.82 9.56
N LEU A 31 7.08 4.09 9.29
CA LEU A 31 8.08 4.52 8.31
C LEU A 31 9.51 4.44 8.85
N ALA A 32 9.69 4.52 10.16
CA ALA A 32 11.01 4.52 10.79
C ALA A 32 11.43 3.10 11.18
N SER A 33 12.71 2.77 10.98
CA SER A 33 13.35 1.62 11.57
C SER A 33 14.01 2.00 12.90
N GLY A 34 14.14 1.04 13.81
CA GLY A 34 14.79 1.25 15.12
C GLY A 34 16.27 1.69 15.04
N ALA A 35 16.89 1.66 13.86
CA ALA A 35 18.27 2.08 13.61
C ALA A 35 18.37 3.49 12.98
N GLY A 36 17.30 4.30 13.02
CA GLY A 36 17.29 5.66 12.47
C GLY A 36 17.15 5.73 10.94
N GLY A 37 16.91 4.61 10.26
CA GLY A 37 16.63 4.53 8.83
C GLY A 37 15.13 4.44 8.54
N LEU A 38 14.77 4.21 7.27
CA LEU A 38 13.41 3.93 6.86
C LEU A 38 13.11 2.42 6.91
N ALA A 39 11.84 2.08 7.08
CA ALA A 39 11.38 0.70 7.11
C ALA A 39 11.01 0.20 5.70
N GLY A 40 11.14 -1.10 5.48
CA GLY A 40 10.64 -1.80 4.30
C GLY A 40 11.09 -1.17 2.97
N PRO A 41 10.16 -1.03 2.00
CA PRO A 41 10.46 -0.52 0.68
C PRO A 41 10.98 0.93 0.68
N PHE A 42 10.62 1.72 1.66
CA PHE A 42 11.10 3.10 1.78
C PHE A 42 12.62 3.17 1.97
N ASN A 43 13.20 2.21 2.73
CA ASN A 43 14.65 2.12 2.83
C ASN A 43 15.30 1.69 1.51
N ALA A 44 14.66 0.82 0.74
CA ALA A 44 15.16 0.42 -0.57
C ALA A 44 15.18 1.59 -1.57
N MET A 45 14.19 2.49 -1.51
CA MET A 45 14.14 3.70 -2.35
C MET A 45 15.38 4.59 -2.19
N LEU A 46 16.00 4.60 -1.02
CA LEU A 46 17.19 5.41 -0.75
C LEU A 46 18.43 4.97 -1.55
N TYR A 47 18.47 3.72 -2.04
CA TYR A 47 19.58 3.22 -2.85
C TYR A 47 19.56 3.71 -4.30
N ALA A 48 18.41 4.22 -4.76
CA ALA A 48 18.24 4.82 -6.08
C ALA A 48 17.33 6.06 -5.98
N PRO A 49 17.84 7.19 -5.46
CA PRO A 49 17.01 8.37 -5.15
C PRO A 49 16.13 8.85 -6.30
N PRO A 50 16.59 8.91 -7.57
CA PRO A 50 15.72 9.32 -8.69
C PRO A 50 14.50 8.42 -8.87
N VAL A 51 14.65 7.11 -8.71
CA VAL A 51 13.54 6.14 -8.75
C VAL A 51 12.69 6.27 -7.49
N GLY A 52 13.33 6.44 -6.33
CA GLY A 52 12.66 6.61 -5.05
C GLY A 52 11.73 7.83 -5.01
N HIS A 53 12.17 8.98 -5.54
CA HIS A 53 11.32 10.18 -5.67
C HIS A 53 10.09 9.92 -6.55
N ALA A 54 10.27 9.26 -7.71
CA ALA A 54 9.16 8.95 -8.60
C ALA A 54 8.14 7.99 -7.95
N LEU A 55 8.60 6.92 -7.29
CA LEU A 55 7.76 5.97 -6.58
C LEU A 55 7.05 6.61 -5.38
N GLN A 56 7.76 7.42 -4.62
CA GLN A 56 7.19 8.17 -3.49
C GLN A 56 6.11 9.14 -3.99
N GLY A 57 6.40 9.90 -5.05
CA GLY A 57 5.45 10.83 -5.65
C GLY A 57 4.17 10.13 -6.15
N LEU A 58 4.31 9.01 -6.87
CA LEU A 58 3.17 8.19 -7.30
C LEU A 58 2.36 7.69 -6.09
N GLY A 59 3.02 7.14 -5.09
CA GLY A 59 2.34 6.63 -3.91
C GLY A 59 1.63 7.70 -3.08
N VAL A 60 2.15 8.94 -3.06
CA VAL A 60 1.48 10.10 -2.44
C VAL A 60 0.26 10.51 -3.26
N ALA A 61 0.38 10.59 -4.59
CA ALA A 61 -0.72 10.94 -5.47
C ALA A 61 -1.89 9.96 -5.34
N ILE A 62 -1.63 8.65 -5.38
CA ILE A 62 -2.65 7.62 -5.22
C ILE A 62 -3.32 7.72 -3.83
N ARG A 63 -2.54 7.88 -2.77
CA ARG A 63 -3.06 7.82 -1.40
C ARG A 63 -3.80 9.08 -0.96
N PHE A 64 -3.35 10.24 -1.41
CA PHE A 64 -3.82 11.54 -0.93
C PHE A 64 -4.40 12.44 -2.02
N GLY A 65 -4.26 12.08 -3.28
CA GLY A 65 -4.69 12.89 -4.43
C GLY A 65 -5.80 12.25 -5.27
N THR A 66 -6.34 11.09 -4.86
CA THR A 66 -7.49 10.44 -5.53
C THR A 66 -8.72 10.47 -4.62
N GLU A 67 -9.89 10.29 -5.22
CA GLU A 67 -11.18 10.16 -4.52
C GLU A 67 -11.46 8.72 -4.05
N LEU A 68 -10.52 7.79 -4.25
CA LEU A 68 -10.69 6.40 -3.87
C LEU A 68 -10.90 6.27 -2.36
N ALA A 69 -12.03 5.70 -1.98
CA ALA A 69 -12.40 5.52 -0.58
C ALA A 69 -11.30 4.78 0.20
N PRO A 70 -10.93 5.21 1.42
CA PRO A 70 -9.88 4.56 2.20
C PRO A 70 -10.08 3.05 2.36
N ARG A 71 -11.31 2.60 2.58
CA ARG A 71 -11.64 1.18 2.73
C ARG A 71 -11.36 0.37 1.46
N ILE A 72 -11.76 0.89 0.30
CA ILE A 72 -11.49 0.25 -1.00
C ILE A 72 -9.98 0.22 -1.29
N ARG A 73 -9.27 1.30 -0.98
CA ARG A 73 -7.82 1.33 -1.15
C ARG A 73 -7.10 0.28 -0.30
N GLU A 74 -7.46 0.15 0.98
CA GLU A 74 -6.83 -0.83 1.86
C GLU A 74 -7.21 -2.28 1.48
N LEU A 75 -8.45 -2.50 1.05
CA LEU A 75 -8.89 -3.76 0.44
C LEU A 75 -7.96 -4.14 -0.72
N ALA A 76 -7.78 -3.25 -1.69
CA ALA A 76 -6.94 -3.48 -2.87
C ALA A 76 -5.48 -3.81 -2.48
N ILE A 77 -4.90 -3.05 -1.55
CA ILE A 77 -3.54 -3.30 -1.06
C ILE A 77 -3.42 -4.69 -0.41
N LEU A 78 -4.42 -5.09 0.40
CA LEU A 78 -4.39 -6.39 1.08
C LEU A 78 -4.56 -7.57 0.12
N VAL A 79 -5.35 -7.41 -0.95
CA VAL A 79 -5.43 -8.42 -2.05
C VAL A 79 -4.05 -8.59 -2.71
N VAL A 80 -3.39 -7.49 -3.08
CA VAL A 80 -2.04 -7.54 -3.66
C VAL A 80 -1.03 -8.16 -2.67
N ALA A 81 -1.11 -7.78 -1.40
CA ALA A 81 -0.24 -8.30 -0.37
C ALA A 81 -0.38 -9.82 -0.17
N GLN A 82 -1.60 -10.35 -0.34
CA GLN A 82 -1.88 -11.78 -0.32
C GLN A 82 -1.31 -12.47 -1.58
N ALA A 83 -1.60 -11.95 -2.76
CA ALA A 83 -1.17 -12.55 -4.03
C ALA A 83 0.37 -12.67 -4.12
N TRP A 84 1.10 -11.67 -3.61
CA TRP A 84 2.56 -11.64 -3.58
C TRP A 84 3.18 -12.15 -2.27
N ASN A 85 2.37 -12.69 -1.36
CA ASN A 85 2.78 -13.18 -0.03
C ASN A 85 3.66 -12.17 0.73
N SER A 86 3.32 -10.87 0.67
CA SER A 86 4.07 -9.81 1.30
C SER A 86 3.72 -9.65 2.79
N ALA A 87 4.55 -10.19 3.67
CA ALA A 87 4.37 -10.05 5.11
C ALA A 87 4.48 -8.59 5.58
N TYR A 88 5.34 -7.79 4.94
CA TYR A 88 5.51 -6.38 5.25
C TYR A 88 4.23 -5.58 4.95
N GLU A 89 3.66 -5.75 3.76
CA GLU A 89 2.43 -5.04 3.37
C GLU A 89 1.25 -5.45 4.26
N ARG A 90 1.10 -6.74 4.56
CA ARG A 90 0.08 -7.20 5.52
C ARG A 90 0.24 -6.54 6.89
N ALA A 91 1.42 -6.62 7.47
CA ALA A 91 1.67 -6.05 8.80
C ALA A 91 1.43 -4.53 8.86
N SER A 92 1.73 -3.83 7.75
CA SER A 92 1.53 -2.38 7.63
C SER A 92 0.07 -2.01 7.40
N HIS A 93 -0.64 -2.74 6.53
CA HIS A 93 -1.93 -2.34 6.00
C HIS A 93 -3.15 -2.97 6.69
N GLU A 94 -3.03 -4.11 7.37
CA GLU A 94 -4.14 -4.66 8.15
C GLU A 94 -4.63 -3.72 9.28
N PRO A 95 -3.75 -3.07 10.07
CA PRO A 95 -4.21 -2.09 11.03
C PRO A 95 -4.88 -0.87 10.39
N ILE A 96 -4.35 -0.41 9.23
CA ILE A 96 -4.94 0.71 8.49
C ILE A 96 -6.30 0.32 7.91
N GLY A 97 -6.43 -0.91 7.41
CA GLY A 97 -7.68 -1.47 6.92
C GLY A 97 -8.76 -1.51 8.01
N ARG A 98 -8.40 -1.90 9.25
CA ARG A 98 -9.32 -1.83 10.41
C ARG A 98 -9.76 -0.40 10.69
N ASP A 99 -8.83 0.55 10.69
CA ASP A 99 -9.14 1.96 10.88
C ASP A 99 -10.04 2.51 9.75
N ALA A 100 -9.92 1.95 8.54
CA ALA A 100 -10.77 2.25 7.38
C ALA A 100 -12.11 1.50 7.37
N GLY A 101 -12.39 0.64 8.37
CA GLY A 101 -13.64 -0.07 8.55
C GLY A 101 -13.68 -1.51 8.04
N LEU A 102 -12.56 -2.11 7.63
CA LEU A 102 -12.51 -3.55 7.37
C LEU A 102 -12.66 -4.33 8.68
N THR A 103 -13.54 -5.30 8.68
CA THR A 103 -13.77 -6.18 9.85
C THR A 103 -12.62 -7.18 10.03
N GLY A 104 -12.53 -7.80 11.19
CA GLY A 104 -11.55 -8.85 11.44
C GLY A 104 -11.74 -10.07 10.55
N GLU A 105 -12.99 -10.40 10.23
CA GLU A 105 -13.35 -11.53 9.35
C GLU A 105 -12.95 -11.26 7.90
N GLU A 106 -13.23 -10.05 7.39
CA GLU A 106 -12.80 -9.64 6.05
C GLU A 106 -11.28 -9.62 5.91
N ILE A 107 -10.56 -9.09 6.90
CA ILE A 107 -9.09 -9.07 6.89
C ILE A 107 -8.52 -10.49 6.91
N GLU A 108 -9.10 -11.40 7.69
CA GLU A 108 -8.67 -12.79 7.71
C GLU A 108 -8.95 -13.49 6.37
N ALA A 109 -10.10 -13.23 5.76
CA ALA A 109 -10.42 -13.74 4.44
C ALA A 109 -9.43 -13.22 3.38
N LEU A 110 -9.15 -11.91 3.37
CA LEU A 110 -8.15 -11.30 2.49
C LEU A 110 -6.76 -11.90 2.71
N ARG A 111 -6.37 -12.19 3.96
CA ARG A 111 -5.07 -12.78 4.29
C ARG A 111 -4.93 -14.20 3.75
N THR A 112 -5.99 -14.99 3.81
CA THR A 112 -6.01 -16.41 3.40
C THR A 112 -6.34 -16.59 1.91
N GLY A 113 -6.82 -15.56 1.24
CA GLY A 113 -7.32 -15.63 -0.14
C GLY A 113 -8.73 -16.22 -0.23
N ALA A 114 -9.44 -16.33 0.89
CA ALA A 114 -10.85 -16.71 0.94
C ALA A 114 -11.74 -15.55 0.46
N ASP A 115 -13.02 -15.85 0.22
CA ASP A 115 -14.02 -14.83 -0.10
C ASP A 115 -14.32 -13.98 1.14
N PRO A 116 -14.08 -12.66 1.10
CA PRO A 116 -14.39 -11.77 2.23
C PRO A 116 -15.88 -11.45 2.39
N GLY A 117 -16.73 -11.83 1.44
CA GLY A 117 -18.18 -11.67 1.52
C GLY A 117 -18.63 -10.21 1.44
N PHE A 118 -17.95 -9.37 0.67
CA PHE A 118 -18.33 -7.96 0.49
C PHE A 118 -19.75 -7.82 -0.06
N THR A 119 -20.54 -6.94 0.52
CA THR A 119 -21.95 -6.69 0.12
C THR A 119 -22.11 -5.43 -0.70
N GLU A 120 -21.26 -4.43 -0.50
CA GLU A 120 -21.29 -3.18 -1.26
C GLU A 120 -20.74 -3.39 -2.67
N LYS A 121 -21.46 -2.85 -3.68
CA LYS A 121 -21.11 -3.06 -5.09
C LYS A 121 -19.70 -2.59 -5.42
N ASP A 122 -19.31 -1.41 -4.93
CA ASP A 122 -18.00 -0.83 -5.21
C ASP A 122 -16.86 -1.70 -4.63
N GLU A 123 -17.08 -2.32 -3.47
CA GLU A 123 -16.12 -3.25 -2.85
C GLU A 123 -16.01 -4.55 -3.64
N GLN A 124 -17.15 -5.08 -4.11
CA GLN A 124 -17.18 -6.28 -4.95
C GLN A 124 -16.42 -6.06 -6.25
N VAL A 125 -16.67 -4.94 -6.92
CA VAL A 125 -15.98 -4.57 -8.16
C VAL A 125 -14.48 -4.40 -7.92
N ALA A 126 -14.09 -3.63 -6.91
CA ALA A 126 -12.68 -3.41 -6.58
C ALA A 126 -11.97 -4.74 -6.25
N TYR A 127 -12.61 -5.61 -5.47
CA TYR A 127 -12.07 -6.93 -5.15
C TYR A 127 -11.89 -7.79 -6.40
N ALA A 128 -12.90 -7.85 -7.28
CA ALA A 128 -12.85 -8.63 -8.52
C ALA A 128 -11.74 -8.14 -9.45
N VAL A 129 -11.65 -6.82 -9.68
CA VAL A 129 -10.64 -6.20 -10.53
C VAL A 129 -9.23 -6.48 -10.02
N VAL A 130 -8.97 -6.25 -8.72
CA VAL A 130 -7.63 -6.47 -8.18
C VAL A 130 -7.26 -7.96 -8.18
N ARG A 131 -8.21 -8.85 -7.94
CA ARG A 131 -8.02 -10.30 -8.06
C ARG A 131 -7.67 -10.72 -9.49
N ALA A 132 -8.37 -10.18 -10.49
CA ALA A 132 -8.08 -10.45 -11.89
C ALA A 132 -6.66 -9.98 -12.26
N LEU A 133 -6.30 -8.74 -11.92
CA LEU A 133 -4.98 -8.16 -12.22
C LEU A 133 -3.81 -8.84 -11.47
N THR A 134 -4.08 -9.51 -10.36
CA THR A 134 -3.06 -10.22 -9.58
C THR A 134 -3.03 -11.72 -9.84
N SER A 135 -3.92 -12.23 -10.70
CA SER A 135 -3.90 -13.62 -11.13
C SER A 135 -2.72 -13.90 -12.08
N PRO A 136 -2.28 -15.16 -12.24
CA PRO A 136 -1.22 -15.51 -13.16
C PRO A 136 -1.50 -15.10 -14.62
N ASP A 137 -2.76 -15.10 -15.01
CA ASP A 137 -3.18 -14.74 -16.37
C ASP A 137 -3.37 -13.22 -16.53
N ALA A 138 -3.45 -12.49 -15.42
CA ALA A 138 -3.55 -11.01 -15.34
C ALA A 138 -4.50 -10.41 -16.40
N ASP A 139 -5.65 -11.06 -16.60
CA ASP A 139 -6.62 -10.69 -17.60
C ASP A 139 -7.84 -10.01 -16.95
N LEU A 140 -8.18 -8.84 -17.49
CA LEU A 140 -9.36 -8.08 -17.14
C LEU A 140 -10.24 -8.05 -18.39
N ASP A 141 -11.38 -8.73 -18.36
CA ASP A 141 -12.31 -8.72 -19.49
C ASP A 141 -13.03 -7.36 -19.63
N ASP A 142 -13.66 -7.16 -20.80
CA ASP A 142 -14.32 -5.90 -21.13
C ASP A 142 -15.45 -5.56 -20.13
N GLU A 143 -16.19 -6.55 -19.62
CA GLU A 143 -17.26 -6.36 -18.65
C GLU A 143 -16.71 -5.88 -17.30
N GLN A 144 -15.61 -6.47 -16.85
CA GLN A 144 -14.91 -6.06 -15.62
C GLN A 144 -14.35 -4.66 -15.76
N TYR A 145 -13.78 -4.31 -16.93
CA TYR A 145 -13.24 -3.00 -17.20
C TYR A 145 -14.35 -1.93 -17.22
N ASP A 146 -15.47 -2.18 -17.90
CA ASP A 146 -16.58 -1.24 -18.03
C ASP A 146 -17.32 -1.00 -16.69
N THR A 147 -17.15 -1.93 -15.73
CA THR A 147 -17.82 -1.85 -14.42
C THR A 147 -16.93 -1.19 -13.37
N ALA A 148 -15.62 -1.13 -13.60
CA ALA A 148 -14.63 -0.56 -12.68
C ALA A 148 -14.58 0.96 -12.75
#